data_c5a9e9a62d29db194e06e9cc519be7e5
#
_entry.id   c5a9e9a62d29db194e06e9cc519be7e5
#
_cell.length_a   1.000
_cell.length_b   1.000
_cell.length_c   1.000
_cell.angle_alpha   90.00
_cell.angle_beta   90.00
_cell.angle_gamma   90.00
#
_symmetry.space_group_name_H-M   'P 1'
#
loop_
_entity.id
_entity.type
_entity.pdbx_description
1 polymer ?
#
loop_
_entity_poly.entity_id
_entity_poly.type
_entity_poly.pdbx_seq_one_letter_code
_entity_poly.pdbx_strand_id
1 'polypeptide(L)'
;MTIEKSVQGGIEILRLSGWLDTQSCPQLEAEISLLGENVCTLVLDCSGLEYISSGGLRLIVAAYKQMKGALMLRHVSDEIMGVIRMTGLDRRLNFE
;
A
#
# COMPACT_ATOMS: atom_id res chain seq x y z
N MET A 1 8.48 0.97 -10.81
CA MET A 1 8.16 1.43 -9.45
C MET A 1 9.35 1.22 -8.54
N THR A 2 9.57 2.14 -7.61
CA THR A 2 10.62 2.00 -6.60
C THR A 2 9.95 1.82 -5.25
N ILE A 3 10.47 0.88 -4.45
CA ILE A 3 9.98 0.64 -3.09
C ILE A 3 11.14 0.80 -2.13
N GLU A 4 11.02 1.72 -1.19
CA GLU A 4 11.98 1.91 -0.11
C GLU A 4 11.38 1.34 1.17
N LYS A 5 12.13 0.46 1.82
CA LYS A 5 11.68 -0.26 3.01
C LYS A 5 12.33 0.29 4.26
N SER A 6 11.52 0.49 5.29
CA SER A 6 11.98 0.93 6.60
C SER A 6 11.20 0.14 7.66
N VAL A 7 11.92 -0.36 8.67
CA VAL A 7 11.29 -1.13 9.75
C VAL A 7 11.66 -0.51 11.08
N GLN A 8 10.68 -0.25 11.92
CA GLN A 8 10.89 0.35 13.22
C GLN A 8 9.88 -0.20 14.22
N GLY A 9 10.34 -1.01 15.15
CA GLY A 9 9.54 -1.47 16.27
C GLY A 9 8.25 -2.18 15.93
N GLY A 10 8.20 -3.06 14.99
CA GLY A 10 6.98 -3.76 14.59
C GLY A 10 6.16 -3.02 13.54
N ILE A 11 6.60 -1.85 13.10
CA ILE A 11 5.99 -1.10 12.02
C ILE A 11 6.91 -1.20 10.81
N GLU A 12 6.39 -1.69 9.70
CA GLU A 12 7.12 -1.67 8.43
C GLU A 12 6.51 -0.63 7.52
N ILE A 13 7.36 0.25 6.98
CA ILE A 13 6.95 1.29 6.06
C ILE A 13 7.51 0.95 4.68
N LEU A 14 6.63 0.86 3.69
CA LEU A 14 7.01 0.71 2.30
C LEU A 14 6.67 2.01 1.58
N ARG A 15 7.69 2.73 1.16
CA ARG A 15 7.51 3.97 0.42
C ARG A 15 7.49 3.67 -1.07
N LEU A 16 6.36 3.97 -1.70
CA LEU A 16 6.12 3.67 -3.09
C LEU A 16 6.35 4.90 -3.95
N SER A 17 7.08 4.74 -5.06
CA SER A 17 7.31 5.81 -6.02
C SER A 17 7.07 5.29 -7.43
N GLY A 18 6.42 6.09 -8.25
CA GLY A 18 6.13 5.75 -9.64
C GLY A 18 4.72 5.21 -9.81
N TRP A 19 4.59 4.13 -10.57
CA TRP A 19 3.30 3.58 -10.99
C TRP A 19 3.07 2.21 -10.38
N LEU A 20 1.97 2.06 -9.66
CA LEU A 20 1.53 0.75 -9.17
C LEU A 20 0.51 0.22 -10.18
N ASP A 21 1.01 -0.49 -11.18
CA ASP A 21 0.22 -1.04 -12.27
C ASP A 21 0.40 -2.56 -12.35
N THR A 22 -0.15 -3.17 -13.40
CA THR A 22 -0.08 -4.62 -13.56
C THR A 22 1.35 -5.14 -13.63
N GLN A 23 2.28 -4.36 -14.19
CA GLN A 23 3.68 -4.78 -14.32
C GLN A 23 4.44 -4.66 -13.01
N SER A 24 4.11 -3.71 -12.17
CA SER A 24 4.81 -3.47 -10.91
C SER A 24 4.15 -4.14 -9.70
N CYS A 25 2.89 -4.56 -9.81
CA CYS A 25 2.23 -5.28 -8.72
C CYS A 25 3.03 -6.45 -8.16
N PRO A 26 3.66 -7.32 -8.98
CA PRO A 26 4.47 -8.40 -8.44
C PRO A 26 5.62 -7.93 -7.55
N GLN A 27 6.18 -6.75 -7.82
CA GLN A 27 7.25 -6.18 -7.01
C GLN A 27 6.75 -5.86 -5.59
N LEU A 28 5.59 -5.22 -5.48
CA LEU A 28 5.00 -4.91 -4.18
C LEU A 28 4.51 -6.18 -3.47
N GLU A 29 3.93 -7.11 -4.23
CA GLU A 29 3.47 -8.38 -3.69
C GLU A 29 4.63 -9.16 -3.05
N ALA A 30 5.80 -9.15 -3.69
CA ALA A 30 6.99 -9.80 -3.16
C ALA A 30 7.39 -9.19 -1.81
N GLU A 31 7.36 -7.87 -1.69
CA GLU A 31 7.68 -7.20 -0.44
C GLU A 31 6.68 -7.54 0.66
N ILE A 32 5.40 -7.60 0.32
CA ILE A 32 4.35 -7.97 1.29
C ILE A 32 4.53 -9.42 1.74
N SER A 33 4.94 -10.31 0.85
CA SER A 33 5.20 -11.72 1.18
C SER A 33 6.37 -11.90 2.13
N LEU A 34 7.28 -10.92 2.17
CA LEU A 34 8.46 -10.97 3.05
C LEU A 34 8.19 -10.37 4.43
N LEU A 35 6.97 -9.92 4.71
CA LEU A 35 6.63 -9.38 6.03
C LEU A 35 6.84 -10.44 7.09
N GLY A 36 7.62 -10.10 8.11
CA GLY A 36 7.91 -11.02 9.21
C GLY A 36 6.77 -11.08 10.22
N GLU A 37 6.82 -12.11 11.07
CA GLU A 37 5.80 -12.29 12.13
C GLU A 37 5.83 -11.17 13.16
N ASN A 38 6.95 -10.47 13.27
CA ASN A 38 7.11 -9.38 14.22
C ASN A 38 6.52 -8.06 13.75
N VAL A 39 6.07 -8.00 12.48
CA VAL A 39 5.46 -6.81 11.92
C VAL A 39 3.99 -6.77 12.35
N CYS A 40 3.65 -5.77 13.13
CA CYS A 40 2.29 -5.59 13.63
C CYS A 40 1.47 -4.66 12.74
N THR A 41 2.12 -3.68 12.09
CA THR A 41 1.46 -2.69 11.24
C THR A 41 2.26 -2.48 9.98
N LEU A 42 1.57 -2.44 8.85
CA LEU A 42 2.15 -2.09 7.57
C LEU A 42 1.70 -0.70 7.18
N VAL A 43 2.64 0.18 6.85
CA VAL A 43 2.35 1.51 6.33
C VAL A 43 2.81 1.57 4.88
N LEU A 44 1.89 1.93 3.99
CA LEU A 44 2.22 2.19 2.60
C LEU A 44 2.30 3.71 2.43
N ASP A 45 3.52 4.22 2.29
CA ASP A 45 3.74 5.64 2.07
C ASP A 45 3.64 5.92 0.57
N CYS A 46 2.59 6.63 0.18
CA CYS A 46 2.26 6.88 -1.22
C CYS A 46 2.75 8.24 -1.71
N SER A 47 3.69 8.87 -0.99
CA SER A 47 4.14 10.22 -1.33
C SER A 47 4.72 10.34 -2.75
N GLY A 48 5.33 9.28 -3.25
CA GLY A 48 5.89 9.24 -4.61
C GLY A 48 5.02 8.51 -5.62
N LEU A 49 3.84 8.04 -5.23
CA LEU A 49 2.97 7.28 -6.10
C LEU A 49 2.22 8.20 -7.04
N GLU A 50 2.37 7.98 -8.36
CA GLU A 50 1.76 8.83 -9.38
C GLU A 50 0.54 8.19 -10.04
N TYR A 51 0.40 6.87 -9.96
CA TYR A 51 -0.67 6.14 -10.61
C TYR A 51 -0.93 4.84 -9.87
N ILE A 52 -2.21 4.43 -9.84
CA ILE A 52 -2.60 3.14 -9.31
C ILE A 52 -3.65 2.52 -10.23
N SER A 53 -3.44 1.24 -10.58
CA SER A 53 -4.38 0.47 -11.40
C SER A 53 -5.39 -0.28 -10.52
N SER A 54 -6.42 -0.84 -11.15
CA SER A 54 -7.37 -1.70 -10.45
C SER A 54 -6.67 -2.91 -9.83
N GLY A 55 -5.64 -3.45 -10.51
CA GLY A 55 -4.83 -4.53 -9.96
C GLY A 55 -4.05 -4.10 -8.72
N GLY A 56 -3.53 -2.87 -8.73
CA GLY A 56 -2.87 -2.29 -7.57
C GLY A 56 -3.79 -2.13 -6.39
N LEU A 57 -5.03 -1.67 -6.63
CA LEU A 57 -6.03 -1.54 -5.58
C LEU A 57 -6.38 -2.90 -4.98
N ARG A 58 -6.54 -3.93 -5.82
CA ARG A 58 -6.82 -5.28 -5.34
C ARG A 58 -5.69 -5.82 -4.47
N LEU A 59 -4.45 -5.52 -4.84
CA LEU A 59 -3.29 -5.93 -4.05
C LEU A 59 -3.29 -5.25 -2.68
N ILE A 60 -3.62 -3.97 -2.62
CA ILE A 60 -3.71 -3.24 -1.36
C ILE A 60 -4.82 -3.85 -0.47
N VAL A 61 -5.97 -4.18 -1.05
CA VAL A 61 -7.05 -4.83 -0.31
C VAL A 61 -6.61 -6.18 0.22
N ALA A 62 -5.91 -6.97 -0.60
CA ALA A 62 -5.39 -8.26 -0.16
C ALA A 62 -4.40 -8.12 1.00
N ALA A 63 -3.53 -7.12 0.93
CA ALA A 63 -2.59 -6.82 2.00
C ALA A 63 -3.32 -6.39 3.28
N TYR A 64 -4.36 -5.58 3.14
CA TYR A 64 -5.19 -5.17 4.27
C TYR A 64 -5.79 -6.38 4.99
N LYS A 65 -6.30 -7.33 4.22
CA LYS A 65 -6.87 -8.57 4.79
C LYS A 65 -5.78 -9.42 5.45
N GLN A 66 -4.62 -9.54 4.81
CA GLN A 66 -3.49 -10.28 5.36
C GLN A 66 -3.06 -9.70 6.70
N MET A 67 -3.05 -8.38 6.81
CA MET A 67 -2.68 -7.69 8.04
C MET A 67 -3.83 -7.57 9.03
N LYS A 68 -4.99 -8.15 8.72
CA LYS A 68 -6.18 -8.11 9.57
C LYS A 68 -6.59 -6.68 9.95
N GLY A 69 -6.47 -5.77 8.97
CA GLY A 69 -6.80 -4.37 9.14
C GLY A 69 -5.67 -3.48 9.63
N ALA A 70 -4.54 -4.05 9.98
CA ALA A 70 -3.39 -3.28 10.47
C ALA A 70 -2.54 -2.76 9.31
N LEU A 71 -3.17 -2.03 8.39
CA LEU A 71 -2.54 -1.42 7.24
C LEU A 71 -3.00 0.04 7.15
N MET A 72 -2.04 0.94 6.95
CA MET A 72 -2.28 2.37 6.87
C MET A 72 -1.72 2.91 5.56
N LEU A 73 -2.49 3.74 4.86
CA LEU A 73 -2.04 4.47 3.69
C LEU A 73 -1.70 5.90 4.11
N ARG A 74 -0.50 6.35 3.75
CA ARG A 74 0.02 7.65 4.16
C ARG A 74 0.38 8.48 2.94
N HIS A 75 0.15 9.78 3.01
CA HIS A 75 0.54 10.75 1.96
C HIS A 75 -0.09 10.42 0.60
N VAL A 76 -1.35 10.04 0.60
CA VAL A 76 -2.08 9.74 -0.63
C VAL A 76 -2.44 11.06 -1.32
N SER A 77 -2.06 11.20 -2.60
CA SER A 77 -2.39 12.40 -3.36
C SER A 77 -3.89 12.48 -3.63
N ASP A 78 -4.36 13.69 -3.96
CA ASP A 78 -5.76 13.89 -4.30
C ASP A 78 -6.18 13.04 -5.51
N GLU A 79 -5.28 12.90 -6.49
CA GLU A 79 -5.55 12.09 -7.68
C GLU A 79 -5.71 10.62 -7.33
N ILE A 80 -4.82 10.07 -6.52
CA ILE A 80 -4.90 8.68 -6.09
C ILE A 80 -6.12 8.49 -5.18
N MET A 81 -6.37 9.44 -4.28
CA MET A 81 -7.54 9.37 -3.40
C MET A 81 -8.84 9.39 -4.21
N GLY A 82 -8.88 10.15 -5.31
CA GLY A 82 -10.03 10.16 -6.21
C GLY A 82 -10.34 8.78 -6.79
N VAL A 83 -9.30 8.06 -7.21
CA VAL A 83 -9.46 6.69 -7.71
C VAL A 83 -9.98 5.77 -6.60
N ILE A 84 -9.42 5.89 -5.41
CA ILE A 84 -9.83 5.08 -4.27
C ILE A 84 -11.29 5.34 -3.90
N ARG A 85 -11.72 6.61 -3.92
CA ARG A 85 -13.11 6.97 -3.63
C ARG A 85 -14.09 6.39 -4.64
N MET A 86 -13.70 6.34 -5.92
CA MET A 86 -14.54 5.79 -6.97
C MET A 86 -14.86 4.31 -6.75
N THR A 87 -13.99 3.60 -6.06
CA THR A 87 -14.19 2.18 -5.75
C THR A 87 -14.87 1.95 -4.41
N GLY A 88 -15.06 3.00 -3.61
CA GLY A 88 -15.62 2.90 -2.26
C GLY A 88 -14.64 2.43 -1.21
N LEU A 89 -13.37 2.21 -1.57
CA LEU A 89 -12.37 1.69 -0.65
C LEU A 89 -11.92 2.72 0.38
N ASP A 90 -12.21 4.01 0.16
CA ASP A 90 -11.92 5.06 1.12
C ASP A 90 -12.63 4.82 2.46
N ARG A 91 -13.73 4.06 2.45
CA ARG A 91 -14.50 3.73 3.65
C ARG A 91 -14.01 2.46 4.35
N ARG A 92 -13.16 1.68 3.68
CA ARG A 92 -12.71 0.39 4.18
C ARG A 92 -11.25 0.40 4.62
N LEU A 93 -10.43 1.21 3.97
CA LEU A 93 -9.00 1.32 4.25
C LEU A 93 -8.74 2.41 5.27
N ASN A 94 -7.59 2.33 5.94
CA ASN A 94 -7.17 3.34 6.91
C ASN A 94 -6.22 4.33 6.24
N PHE A 95 -6.41 5.60 6.53
CA PHE A 95 -5.59 6.68 5.97
C PHE A 95 -5.03 7.54 7.08
N GLU A 96 -3.83 8.04 6.84
CA GLU A 96 -3.16 8.97 7.75
C GLU A 96 -2.98 10.33 7.11
#